data_f910f94e079d8b89b862faa285d63dae
#
_entry.id   f910f94e079d8b89b862faa285d63dae
#
_cell.length_a   1.000
_cell.length_b   1.000
_cell.length_c   1.000
_cell.angle_alpha   90.00
_cell.angle_beta   90.00
_cell.angle_gamma   90.00
#
_symmetry.space_group_name_H-M   'P 1'
#
loop_
_entity.id
_entity.type
_entity.pdbx_description
1 polymer ?
#
loop_
_entity_poly.entity_id
_entity_poly.type
_entity_poly.pdbx_seq_one_letter_code
_entity_poly.pdbx_strand_id
1 'polypeptide(L)'
;MSGYLLDTHALLWYTNEPEKLSPEATDTIRNEENSIFVSAINLWELGIKFRIGKLPEAEPLVTNWFEMVARLQVGDLAFSSLHSSEAALMAWEHKDPFDRALAAQALVEELTLVAYDAAFSNLPGLKTLW
;
A
#
# COMPACT_ATOMS: atom_id res chain seq x y z
N MET A 1 9.49 15.06 9.21
CA MET A 1 8.71 14.56 8.06
C MET A 1 8.59 13.05 8.14
N SER A 2 7.38 12.54 8.01
CA SER A 2 7.12 11.12 8.09
C SER A 2 6.71 10.56 6.75
N GLY A 3 7.13 9.33 6.47
CA GLY A 3 6.79 8.63 5.24
C GLY A 3 5.83 7.46 5.49
N TYR A 4 4.89 7.30 4.59
CA TYR A 4 3.82 6.31 4.69
C TYR A 4 3.65 5.58 3.37
N LEU A 5 3.44 4.27 3.46
CA LEU A 5 3.11 3.44 2.31
C LEU A 5 1.67 2.95 2.47
N LEU A 6 0.86 3.11 1.43
CA LEU A 6 -0.53 2.64 1.49
C LEU A 6 -0.59 1.17 1.14
N ASP A 7 -1.33 0.38 1.94
CA ASP A 7 -1.67 -0.95 1.50
C ASP A 7 -2.74 -0.85 0.38
N THR A 8 -3.02 -1.97 -0.24
CA THR A 8 -3.89 -1.97 -1.42
C THR A 8 -5.31 -1.53 -1.09
N HIS A 9 -5.85 -1.96 0.06
CA HIS A 9 -7.20 -1.52 0.47
C HIS A 9 -7.24 -0.03 0.80
N ALA A 10 -6.20 0.49 1.49
CA ALA A 10 -6.15 1.91 1.82
C ALA A 10 -6.16 2.76 0.55
N LEU A 11 -5.37 2.38 -0.45
CA LEU A 11 -5.35 3.08 -1.73
C LEU A 11 -6.69 3.01 -2.45
N LEU A 12 -7.26 1.82 -2.54
CA LEU A 12 -8.54 1.61 -3.22
C LEU A 12 -9.65 2.42 -2.55
N TRP A 13 -9.74 2.36 -1.23
CA TRP A 13 -10.76 3.09 -0.49
C TRP A 13 -10.55 4.60 -0.56
N TYR A 14 -9.31 5.05 -0.48
CA TYR A 14 -9.03 6.48 -0.59
C TYR A 14 -9.54 7.06 -1.92
N THR A 15 -9.44 6.30 -2.99
CA THR A 15 -9.88 6.74 -4.32
C THR A 15 -11.37 6.51 -4.59
N ASN A 16 -11.97 5.46 -4.05
CA ASN A 16 -13.34 5.04 -4.38
C ASN A 16 -14.34 5.16 -3.24
N GLU A 17 -13.92 4.90 -2.01
CA GLU A 17 -14.82 4.84 -0.85
C GLU A 17 -14.12 5.41 0.38
N PRO A 18 -13.80 6.73 0.37
CA PRO A 18 -13.00 7.33 1.44
C PRO A 18 -13.63 7.20 2.83
N GLU A 19 -14.94 7.02 2.92
CA GLU A 19 -15.63 6.78 4.19
C GLU A 19 -15.22 5.48 4.88
N LYS A 20 -14.59 4.56 4.16
CA LYS A 20 -14.07 3.32 4.75
C LYS A 20 -12.73 3.49 5.46
N LEU A 21 -12.05 4.60 5.19
CA LEU A 21 -10.82 4.92 5.92
C LEU A 21 -11.15 5.43 7.31
N SER A 22 -10.26 5.13 8.27
CA SER A 22 -10.37 5.76 9.58
C SER A 22 -10.10 7.26 9.47
N PRO A 23 -10.61 8.08 10.41
CA PRO A 23 -10.26 9.50 10.44
C PRO A 23 -8.75 9.74 10.49
N GLU A 24 -8.02 8.92 11.26
CA GLU A 24 -6.57 9.03 11.37
C GLU A 24 -5.87 8.76 10.05
N ALA A 25 -6.28 7.70 9.33
CA ALA A 25 -5.71 7.36 8.03
C ALA A 25 -5.98 8.48 7.03
N THR A 26 -7.20 8.99 6.99
CA THR A 26 -7.58 10.10 6.10
C THR A 26 -6.74 11.34 6.37
N ASP A 27 -6.63 11.73 7.64
CA ASP A 27 -5.85 12.92 8.01
C ASP A 27 -4.38 12.76 7.65
N THR A 28 -3.83 11.58 7.86
CA THR A 28 -2.43 11.28 7.53
C THR A 28 -2.17 11.40 6.04
N ILE A 29 -3.05 10.83 5.22
CA ILE A 29 -2.88 10.86 3.75
C ILE A 29 -3.03 12.28 3.22
N ARG A 30 -3.94 13.06 3.78
CA ARG A 30 -4.21 14.44 3.32
C ARG A 30 -3.21 15.47 3.82
N ASN A 31 -2.42 15.15 4.82
CA ASN A 31 -1.45 16.08 5.38
C ASN A 31 -0.29 16.27 4.41
N GLU A 32 -0.18 17.47 3.85
CA GLU A 32 0.84 17.80 2.85
C GLU A 32 2.28 17.71 3.38
N GLU A 33 2.47 17.73 4.69
CA GLU A 33 3.78 17.58 5.30
C GLU A 33 4.26 16.13 5.30
N ASN A 34 3.37 15.17 5.08
CA ASN A 34 3.71 13.76 5.02
C ASN A 34 4.10 13.35 3.60
N SER A 35 5.06 12.43 3.49
CA SER A 35 5.39 11.80 2.23
C SER A 35 4.55 10.53 2.10
N ILE A 36 3.68 10.48 1.11
CA ILE A 36 2.79 9.34 0.88
C ILE A 36 3.26 8.58 -0.35
N PHE A 37 3.36 7.26 -0.22
CA PHE A 37 3.79 6.39 -1.30
C PHE A 37 2.74 5.34 -1.60
N VAL A 38 2.62 5.02 -2.89
CA VAL A 38 1.96 3.82 -3.36
C VAL A 38 3.03 2.93 -4.01
N SER A 39 2.72 1.69 -4.29
CA SER A 39 3.69 0.71 -4.73
C SER A 39 3.30 0.06 -6.05
N ALA A 40 4.29 -0.33 -6.83
CA ALA A 40 4.11 -1.22 -7.97
C ALA A 40 3.34 -2.48 -7.56
N ILE A 41 3.48 -2.90 -6.30
CA ILE A 41 2.76 -4.07 -5.75
C ILE A 41 1.26 -3.78 -5.67
N ASN A 42 0.86 -2.55 -5.28
CA ASN A 42 -0.56 -2.17 -5.30
C ASN A 42 -1.15 -2.34 -6.70
N LEU A 43 -0.44 -1.82 -7.70
CA LEU A 43 -0.90 -1.91 -9.09
C LEU A 43 -1.03 -3.36 -9.55
N TRP A 44 -0.06 -4.19 -9.22
CA TRP A 44 -0.06 -5.60 -9.60
C TRP A 44 -1.23 -6.35 -8.95
N GLU A 45 -1.41 -6.18 -7.65
CA GLU A 45 -2.52 -6.81 -6.93
C GLU A 45 -3.87 -6.36 -7.48
N LEU A 46 -4.07 -5.05 -7.62
CA LEU A 46 -5.31 -4.50 -8.18
C LEU A 46 -5.55 -4.98 -9.60
N GLY A 47 -4.50 -5.04 -10.42
CA GLY A 47 -4.58 -5.49 -11.80
C GLY A 47 -5.04 -6.94 -11.92
N ILE A 48 -4.49 -7.83 -11.10
CA ILE A 48 -4.89 -9.23 -11.08
C ILE A 48 -6.36 -9.36 -10.66
N LYS A 49 -6.74 -8.69 -9.57
CA LYS A 49 -8.11 -8.77 -9.03
C LYS A 49 -9.13 -8.13 -9.96
N PHE A 50 -8.77 -7.06 -10.64
CA PHE A 50 -9.60 -6.46 -11.67
C PHE A 50 -9.82 -7.43 -12.84
N ARG A 51 -8.74 -8.02 -13.35
CA ARG A 51 -8.79 -8.91 -14.50
C ARG A 51 -9.67 -10.13 -14.25
N ILE A 52 -9.67 -10.67 -13.04
CA ILE A 52 -10.50 -11.84 -12.69
C ILE A 52 -11.90 -11.47 -12.19
N GLY A 53 -12.27 -10.19 -12.24
CA GLY A 53 -13.62 -9.73 -11.93
C GLY A 53 -13.92 -9.52 -10.44
N LYS A 54 -12.91 -9.61 -9.56
CA LYS A 54 -13.13 -9.44 -8.12
C LYS A 54 -13.21 -7.96 -7.69
N LEU A 55 -12.55 -7.05 -8.41
CA LEU A 55 -12.52 -5.64 -8.06
C LEU A 55 -12.77 -4.77 -9.29
N PRO A 56 -14.02 -4.74 -9.82
CA PRO A 56 -14.32 -3.89 -10.99
C PRO A 56 -14.10 -2.41 -10.71
N GLU A 57 -14.25 -1.98 -9.47
CA GLU A 57 -14.03 -0.59 -9.06
C GLU A 57 -12.57 -0.15 -9.14
N ALA A 58 -11.63 -1.07 -9.28
CA ALA A 58 -10.21 -0.76 -9.42
C ALA A 58 -9.83 -0.28 -10.83
N GLU A 59 -10.76 -0.32 -11.79
CA GLU A 59 -10.46 0.01 -13.19
C GLU A 59 -9.70 1.33 -13.37
N PRO A 60 -10.11 2.47 -12.79
CA PRO A 60 -9.39 3.71 -13.01
C PRO A 60 -7.93 3.66 -12.55
N LEU A 61 -7.67 2.99 -11.43
CA LEU A 61 -6.29 2.82 -10.93
C LEU A 61 -5.47 1.95 -11.86
N VAL A 62 -6.05 0.84 -12.32
CA VAL A 62 -5.32 -0.14 -13.14
C VAL A 62 -5.03 0.41 -14.54
N THR A 63 -5.99 1.09 -15.14
CA THR A 63 -5.86 1.56 -16.53
C THR A 63 -5.19 2.94 -16.65
N ASN A 64 -5.19 3.73 -15.57
CA ASN A 64 -4.65 5.09 -15.57
C ASN A 64 -3.70 5.32 -14.38
N TRP A 65 -2.89 4.32 -14.05
CA TRP A 65 -2.03 4.35 -12.84
C TRP A 65 -1.16 5.61 -12.76
N PHE A 66 -0.39 5.89 -13.83
CA PHE A 66 0.55 7.01 -13.78
C PHE A 66 -0.14 8.36 -13.65
N GLU A 67 -1.28 8.52 -14.33
CA GLU A 67 -2.10 9.73 -14.21
C GLU A 67 -2.69 9.86 -12.80
N MET A 68 -3.18 8.77 -12.22
CA MET A 68 -3.75 8.78 -10.87
C MET A 68 -2.68 9.09 -9.82
N VAL A 69 -1.50 8.50 -9.95
CA VAL A 69 -0.38 8.78 -9.04
C VAL A 69 -0.01 10.26 -9.07
N ALA A 70 0.08 10.83 -10.26
CA ALA A 70 0.36 12.26 -10.41
C ALA A 70 -0.73 13.13 -9.80
N ARG A 71 -2.00 12.78 -10.03
CA ARG A 71 -3.15 13.51 -9.52
C ARG A 71 -3.22 13.46 -7.98
N LEU A 72 -2.91 12.31 -7.40
CA LEU A 72 -2.91 12.14 -5.95
C LEU A 72 -1.68 12.76 -5.28
N GLN A 73 -0.68 13.14 -6.07
CA GLN A 73 0.58 13.71 -5.57
C GLN A 73 1.29 12.78 -4.58
N VAL A 74 1.34 11.50 -4.93
CA VAL A 74 2.02 10.48 -4.12
C VAL A 74 3.26 9.96 -4.85
N GLY A 75 4.19 9.36 -4.11
CA GLY A 75 5.35 8.70 -4.70
C GLY A 75 4.97 7.32 -5.22
N ASP A 76 5.58 6.90 -6.30
CA ASP A 76 5.39 5.58 -6.89
C ASP A 76 6.63 4.73 -6.59
N LEU A 77 6.51 3.80 -5.66
CA LEU A 77 7.63 3.00 -5.17
C LEU A 77 7.81 1.74 -5.99
N ALA A 78 8.95 1.64 -6.68
CA ALA A 78 9.29 0.45 -7.43
C ALA A 78 9.60 -0.72 -6.46
N PHE A 79 9.29 -1.94 -6.91
CA PHE A 79 9.60 -3.14 -6.13
C PHE A 79 10.96 -3.68 -6.57
N SER A 80 11.97 -3.52 -5.72
CA SER A 80 13.36 -3.85 -6.03
C SER A 80 13.73 -5.28 -5.62
N SER A 81 14.94 -5.70 -6.02
CA SER A 81 15.49 -6.99 -5.57
C SER A 81 15.68 -7.04 -4.06
N LEU A 82 16.04 -5.91 -3.44
CA LEU A 82 16.16 -5.83 -1.98
C LEU A 82 14.81 -6.05 -1.31
N HIS A 83 13.76 -5.42 -1.81
CA HIS A 83 12.40 -5.66 -1.35
C HIS A 83 12.01 -7.12 -1.50
N SER A 84 12.35 -7.72 -2.64
CA SER A 84 12.04 -9.10 -2.96
C SER A 84 12.70 -10.07 -1.98
N SER A 85 13.98 -9.86 -1.71
CA SER A 85 14.74 -10.67 -0.78
C SER A 85 14.12 -10.61 0.63
N GLU A 86 13.83 -9.41 1.10
CA GLU A 86 13.20 -9.23 2.41
C GLU A 86 11.83 -9.90 2.46
N ALA A 87 11.00 -9.69 1.44
CA ALA A 87 9.66 -10.29 1.38
C ALA A 87 9.71 -11.82 1.41
N ALA A 88 10.69 -12.41 0.73
CA ALA A 88 10.82 -13.85 0.65
C ALA A 88 11.32 -14.48 1.96
N LEU A 89 12.25 -13.81 2.63
CA LEU A 89 13.02 -14.44 3.72
C LEU A 89 12.57 -14.02 5.12
N MET A 90 11.81 -12.92 5.29
CA MET A 90 11.44 -12.47 6.63
C MET A 90 10.62 -13.52 7.38
N ALA A 91 10.90 -13.64 8.68
CA ALA A 91 10.27 -14.61 9.57
C ALA A 91 8.88 -14.12 9.99
N TRP A 92 7.92 -14.31 9.13
CA TRP A 92 6.52 -13.94 9.35
C TRP A 92 5.65 -15.00 8.67
N GLU A 93 4.70 -15.56 9.40
CA GLU A 93 3.91 -16.69 8.92
C GLU A 93 2.84 -16.31 7.90
N HIS A 94 2.55 -15.04 7.76
CA HIS A 94 1.57 -14.55 6.80
C HIS A 94 1.99 -14.93 5.37
N LYS A 95 1.10 -15.58 4.63
CA LYS A 95 1.45 -16.21 3.35
C LYS A 95 1.09 -15.39 2.13
N ASP A 96 0.24 -14.37 2.26
CA ASP A 96 -0.16 -13.55 1.13
C ASP A 96 1.06 -12.82 0.56
N PRO A 97 1.45 -13.12 -0.69
CA PRO A 97 2.68 -12.55 -1.26
C PRO A 97 2.60 -11.03 -1.45
N PHE A 98 1.42 -10.48 -1.71
CA PHE A 98 1.27 -9.03 -1.86
C PHE A 98 1.47 -8.32 -0.52
N ASP A 99 0.87 -8.86 0.55
CA ASP A 99 1.05 -8.31 1.88
C ASP A 99 2.49 -8.41 2.35
N ARG A 100 3.15 -9.55 2.07
CA ARG A 100 4.56 -9.71 2.39
C ARG A 100 5.43 -8.70 1.65
N ALA A 101 5.13 -8.46 0.38
CA ALA A 101 5.87 -7.49 -0.43
C ALA A 101 5.72 -6.07 0.10
N LEU A 102 4.50 -5.66 0.44
CA LEU A 102 4.26 -4.32 1.00
C LEU A 102 4.92 -4.15 2.36
N ALA A 103 4.84 -5.16 3.23
CA ALA A 103 5.49 -5.13 4.53
C ALA A 103 7.01 -5.01 4.38
N ALA A 104 7.60 -5.76 3.45
CA ALA A 104 9.02 -5.70 3.18
C ALA A 104 9.46 -4.32 2.68
N GLN A 105 8.68 -3.72 1.79
CA GLN A 105 8.97 -2.36 1.32
C GLN A 105 8.95 -1.36 2.48
N ALA A 106 7.92 -1.44 3.33
CA ALA A 106 7.81 -0.54 4.47
C ALA A 106 9.00 -0.70 5.42
N LEU A 107 9.44 -1.92 5.68
CA LEU A 107 10.60 -2.17 6.53
C LEU A 107 11.89 -1.64 5.93
N VAL A 108 12.15 -1.96 4.66
CA VAL A 108 13.38 -1.55 3.97
C VAL A 108 13.46 -0.04 3.82
N GLU A 109 12.35 0.61 3.48
CA GLU A 109 12.31 2.06 3.23
C GLU A 109 12.01 2.87 4.50
N GLU A 110 11.85 2.19 5.63
CA GLU A 110 11.52 2.83 6.92
C GLU A 110 10.24 3.67 6.85
N LEU A 111 9.20 3.10 6.22
CA LEU A 111 7.89 3.73 6.09
C LEU A 111 6.90 3.11 7.07
N THR A 112 5.92 3.89 7.49
CA THR A 112 4.77 3.36 8.21
C THR A 112 3.75 2.86 7.19
N LEU A 113 3.27 1.63 7.36
CA LEU A 113 2.27 1.05 6.47
C LEU A 113 0.88 1.47 6.94
N VAL A 114 0.13 2.14 6.07
CA VAL A 114 -1.28 2.46 6.33
C VAL A 114 -2.09 1.25 5.91
N ALA A 115 -2.55 0.48 6.89
CA ALA A 115 -3.15 -0.82 6.65
C ALA A 115 -4.30 -1.10 7.60
N TYR A 116 -5.41 -1.59 7.03
CA TYR A 116 -6.59 -2.00 7.79
C TYR A 116 -6.39 -3.35 8.46
N ASP A 117 -5.74 -4.30 7.79
CA ASP A 117 -5.66 -5.69 8.25
C ASP A 117 -4.75 -5.81 9.48
N ALA A 118 -5.30 -6.36 10.56
CA ALA A 118 -4.58 -6.56 11.81
C ALA A 118 -3.39 -7.53 11.67
N ALA A 119 -3.35 -8.35 10.63
CA ALA A 119 -2.24 -9.29 10.41
C ALA A 119 -0.88 -8.58 10.35
N PHE A 120 -0.83 -7.35 9.84
CA PHE A 120 0.41 -6.58 9.79
C PHE A 120 0.98 -6.24 11.17
N SER A 121 0.14 -6.21 12.19
CA SER A 121 0.56 -5.91 13.57
C SER A 121 1.42 -7.00 14.20
N ASN A 122 1.40 -8.20 13.60
CA ASN A 122 2.16 -9.35 14.12
C ASN A 122 3.58 -9.43 13.58
N LEU A 123 3.97 -8.50 12.72
CA LEU A 123 5.33 -8.49 12.16
C LEU A 123 6.21 -7.55 12.99
N PRO A 124 7.21 -8.09 13.73
CA PRO A 124 8.08 -7.23 14.54
C PRO A 124 8.83 -6.19 13.69
N GLY A 125 8.90 -4.97 14.18
CA GLY A 125 9.59 -3.89 13.51
C GLY A 125 8.77 -3.12 12.50
N LEU A 126 7.63 -3.65 12.06
CA LEU A 126 6.75 -2.94 11.16
C LEU A 126 5.88 -1.94 11.90
N LYS A 127 5.93 -0.68 11.46
CA LYS A 127 5.03 0.36 11.98
C LYS A 127 3.78 0.40 11.11
N THR A 128 2.63 0.38 11.75
CA THR A 128 1.33 0.41 11.05
C THR A 128 0.48 1.56 11.58
N LEU A 129 -0.46 2.00 10.75
CA LEU A 129 -1.41 3.05 11.11
C LEU A 129 -2.77 2.73 10.46
N TRP A 130 -3.81 2.95 11.25
CA TRP A 130 -5.18 2.91 10.73
C TRP A 130 -6.11 3.80 11.54
#